data_e7bb19bfded2292f3c4b7a2855e2d1fd
#
_entry.id   e7bb19bfded2292f3c4b7a2855e2d1fd
#
_cell.length_a   1.000
_cell.length_b   1.000
_cell.length_c   1.000
_cell.angle_alpha   90.00
_cell.angle_beta   90.00
_cell.angle_gamma   90.00
#
_symmetry.space_group_name_H-M   'P 1'
#
loop_
_entity.id
_entity.type
_entity.pdbx_description
1 polymer ?
#
loop_
_entity_poly.entity_id
_entity_poly.type
_entity_poly.pdbx_seq_one_letter_code
_entity_poly.pdbx_strand_id
1 'polypeptide(L)' 'MSQSQSVAQALASLPEEERIILTMHFMKSMSAQEIATMLGVPERSVSALIISGKGRISLILGLK' A
#
# COMPACT_ATOMS: atom_id res chain seq x y z
N MET A 1 5.22 -1.04 25.67
CA MET A 1 4.50 -1.60 24.55
C MET A 1 4.01 -0.51 23.62
N SER A 2 4.09 -0.76 22.34
CA SER A 2 3.68 0.24 21.38
C SER A 2 2.17 0.40 21.35
N GLN A 3 1.72 1.64 21.25
CA GLN A 3 0.32 1.95 21.09
C GLN A 3 -0.05 2.07 19.62
N SER A 4 0.95 2.18 18.77
CA SER A 4 0.72 2.38 17.37
C SER A 4 0.58 1.06 16.65
N GLN A 5 -0.26 1.04 15.62
CA GLN A 5 -0.28 -0.10 14.74
C GLN A 5 0.97 -0.08 13.88
N SER A 6 1.50 -1.25 13.61
CA SER A 6 2.61 -1.35 12.69
C SER A 6 2.10 -1.16 11.26
N VAL A 7 3.03 -0.90 10.35
CA VAL A 7 2.68 -0.78 8.92
C VAL A 7 2.03 -2.09 8.46
N ALA A 8 2.53 -3.23 8.94
CA ALA A 8 1.95 -4.51 8.55
C ALA A 8 0.50 -4.63 8.99
N GLN A 9 0.19 -4.17 10.21
CA GLN A 9 -1.18 -4.19 10.70
C GLN A 9 -2.08 -3.26 9.91
N ALA A 10 -1.57 -2.08 9.58
CA ALA A 10 -2.33 -1.14 8.78
C ALA A 10 -2.61 -1.71 7.38
N LEU A 11 -1.62 -2.36 6.78
CA LEU A 11 -1.80 -2.98 5.48
C LEU A 11 -2.85 -4.09 5.55
N ALA A 12 -2.86 -4.85 6.63
CA ALA A 12 -3.80 -5.96 6.77
C ALA A 12 -5.25 -5.48 6.84
N SER A 13 -5.48 -4.24 7.23
CA SER A 13 -6.84 -3.71 7.34
C SER A 13 -7.35 -3.11 6.04
N LEU A 14 -6.54 -3.08 4.99
CA LEU A 14 -6.94 -2.53 3.71
C LEU A 14 -7.63 -3.57 2.84
N PRO A 15 -8.42 -3.12 1.84
CA PRO A 15 -8.95 -4.05 0.84
C PRO A 15 -7.82 -4.86 0.21
N GLU A 16 -8.14 -6.05 -0.25
CA GLU A 16 -7.12 -6.99 -0.71
C GLU A 16 -6.25 -6.40 -1.81
N GLU A 17 -6.84 -5.71 -2.78
CA GLU A 17 -6.07 -5.16 -3.88
C GLU A 17 -5.07 -4.11 -3.39
N GLU A 18 -5.53 -3.21 -2.53
CA GLU A 18 -4.63 -2.19 -1.99
C GLU A 18 -3.55 -2.83 -1.15
N ARG A 19 -3.92 -3.82 -0.34
CA ARG A 19 -2.96 -4.50 0.52
C ARG A 19 -1.84 -5.15 -0.30
N ILE A 20 -2.19 -5.85 -1.37
CA ILE A 20 -1.21 -6.52 -2.21
C ILE A 20 -0.26 -5.51 -2.83
N ILE A 21 -0.81 -4.47 -3.43
CA ILE A 21 -0.03 -3.47 -4.14
C ILE A 21 0.86 -2.69 -3.17
N LEU A 22 0.32 -2.30 -2.03
CA LEU A 22 1.10 -1.54 -1.06
C LEU A 22 2.17 -2.40 -0.41
N THR A 23 1.89 -3.68 -0.21
CA THR A 23 2.90 -4.59 0.31
C THR A 23 4.08 -4.67 -0.66
N MET A 24 3.81 -4.80 -1.95
CA MET A 24 4.87 -4.82 -2.94
C MET A 24 5.65 -3.52 -2.96
N HIS A 25 4.93 -2.41 -2.85
CA HIS A 25 5.57 -1.10 -2.94
C HIS A 25 6.43 -0.80 -1.70
N PHE A 26 5.87 -1.01 -0.51
CA PHE A 26 6.56 -0.61 0.72
C PHE A 26 7.47 -1.70 1.27
N MET A 27 7.05 -2.95 1.22
CA MET A 27 7.83 -4.02 1.84
C MET A 27 8.86 -4.60 0.89
N LYS A 28 8.63 -4.51 -0.41
CA LYS A 28 9.54 -5.07 -1.41
C LYS A 28 10.18 -4.01 -2.27
N SER A 29 9.93 -2.75 -1.98
CA SER A 29 10.54 -1.62 -2.67
C SER A 29 10.32 -1.64 -4.18
N MET A 30 9.16 -2.11 -4.61
CA MET A 30 8.84 -2.15 -6.04
C MET A 30 8.19 -0.84 -6.46
N SER A 31 8.52 -0.39 -7.66
CA SER A 31 7.90 0.80 -8.23
C SER A 31 6.50 0.45 -8.75
N ALA A 32 5.69 1.47 -8.99
CA ALA A 32 4.38 1.26 -9.57
C ALA A 32 4.48 0.55 -10.91
N GLN A 33 5.49 0.90 -11.70
CA GLN A 33 5.68 0.29 -13.00
C GLN A 33 6.01 -1.20 -12.87
N GLU A 34 6.87 -1.54 -11.93
CA GLU A 34 7.23 -2.94 -11.71
C GLU A 34 6.03 -3.75 -11.25
N ILE A 35 5.25 -3.18 -10.34
CA ILE A 35 4.06 -3.86 -9.85
C ILE A 35 3.05 -4.04 -10.98
N ALA A 36 2.84 -3.00 -11.78
CA ALA A 36 1.92 -3.08 -12.89
C ALA A 36 2.32 -4.16 -13.86
N THR A 37 3.61 -4.26 -14.16
CA THR A 37 4.10 -5.29 -15.08
C THR A 37 3.88 -6.68 -14.50
N MET A 38 4.18 -6.85 -13.22
CA MET A 38 4.04 -8.15 -12.58
C MET A 38 2.59 -8.60 -12.51
N LEU A 39 1.67 -7.68 -12.22
CA LEU A 39 0.26 -8.02 -12.09
C LEU A 39 -0.50 -7.97 -13.42
N GLY A 40 0.10 -7.43 -14.46
CA GLY A 40 -0.58 -7.31 -15.75
C GLY A 40 -1.68 -6.29 -15.75
N VAL A 41 -1.51 -5.18 -15.02
CA VAL A 41 -2.51 -4.12 -14.94
C VAL A 41 -1.88 -2.79 -15.36
N PRO A 42 -2.70 -1.77 -15.69
CA PRO A 42 -2.14 -0.47 -16.06
C PRO A 42 -1.40 0.18 -14.90
N GLU A 43 -0.29 0.84 -15.21
CA GLU A 43 0.50 1.50 -14.19
C GLU A 43 -0.30 2.57 -13.44
N ARG A 44 -1.14 3.30 -14.15
CA ARG A 44 -1.93 4.35 -13.50
C ARG A 44 -2.88 3.79 -12.47
N SER A 45 -3.36 2.57 -12.67
CA SER A 45 -4.21 1.92 -11.67
C SER A 45 -3.41 1.62 -10.41
N VAL A 46 -2.19 1.14 -10.59
CA VAL A 46 -1.30 0.88 -9.46
C VAL A 46 -0.97 2.17 -8.73
N SER A 47 -0.60 3.21 -9.48
CA SER A 47 -0.28 4.50 -8.88
C SER A 47 -1.45 5.07 -8.09
N ALA A 48 -2.65 4.98 -8.64
CA ALA A 48 -3.83 5.47 -7.94
C ALA A 48 -4.07 4.71 -6.64
N LEU A 49 -3.89 3.40 -6.67
CA LEU A 49 -4.05 2.60 -5.46
C LEU A 49 -2.98 2.88 -4.42
N ILE A 50 -1.76 3.16 -4.86
CA ILE A 50 -0.69 3.54 -3.94
C ILE A 50 -1.03 4.86 -3.25
N ILE A 51 -1.47 5.84 -4.02
CA ILE A 51 -1.83 7.14 -3.44
C ILE A 51 -2.99 7.00 -2.48
N SER A 52 -4.03 6.30 -2.89
CA SER A 52 -5.21 6.08 -2.05
C SER A 52 -4.84 5.31 -0.79
N GLY A 53 -4.05 4.26 -0.93
CA GLY A 53 -3.67 3.43 0.20
C GLY A 53 -2.75 4.15 1.17
N LYS A 54 -1.84 4.98 0.64
CA LYS A 54 -0.99 5.79 1.52
C LYS A 54 -1.82 6.72 2.39
N GLY A 55 -2.86 7.32 1.80
CA GLY A 55 -3.75 8.16 2.58
C GLY A 55 -4.45 7.40 3.68
N ARG A 56 -4.93 6.20 3.37
CA ARG A 56 -5.59 5.36 4.38
C ARG A 56 -4.62 4.95 5.48
N ILE A 57 -3.40 4.57 5.11
CA ILE A 57 -2.40 4.16 6.09
C ILE A 57 -2.06 5.34 7.00
N SER A 58 -1.92 6.52 6.42
CA SER A 58 -1.65 7.71 7.24
C SER A 58 -2.74 7.95 8.26
N LEU A 59 -4.00 7.77 7.86
CA LEU A 59 -5.11 7.94 8.79
C LEU A 59 -5.10 6.87 9.88
N ILE A 60 -4.84 5.64 9.49
CA ILE A 60 -4.84 4.53 10.44
C ILE A 60 -3.72 4.70 11.47
N LEU A 61 -2.55 5.13 11.01
CA LEU A 61 -1.39 5.29 11.89
C LEU A 61 -1.38 6.64 12.61
N GLY A 62 -2.31 7.52 12.28
CA GLY A 62 -2.37 8.84 12.89
C GLY A 62 -1.29 9.78 12.41
N LEU A 63 -0.76 9.55 11.23
CA LEU A 63 0.25 10.42 10.64
C LEU A 63 -0.39 11.65 10.02
N LYS A 64 0.40 12.69 9.88
CA LYS A 64 -0.08 13.94 9.30
C LYS A 64 0.41 14.17 7.90
#